data_6d61170a1998e61103e028356fc2d7bc
#
_entry.id   6d61170a1998e61103e028356fc2d7bc
#
_cell.length_a   1.000
_cell.length_b   1.000
_cell.length_c   1.000
_cell.angle_alpha   90.00
_cell.angle_beta   90.00
_cell.angle_gamma   90.00
#
_symmetry.space_group_name_H-M   'P 1'
#
loop_
_entity.id
_entity.type
_entity.pdbx_description
1 polymer ?
#
loop_
_entity_poly.entity_id
_entity_poly.type
_entity_poly.pdbx_seq_one_letter_code
_entity_poly.pdbx_strand_id
1 'polypeptide(L)'
;MEKISRNQENFIIMTVIYDELTDYTAGNSNFRDVNEIISQITDIPLAEHSNYVQNMISNVLLHYGEIVSAFQPHLRDWIWDRLPLLTRAVLLMSYAHFYFVEKIDKRIVINVAVELAKKYIEEKQAKFINAILDEVIQ
;
A
#
# COMPACT_ATOMS: atom_id res chain seq x y z
N MET A 1 14.29 -18.42 -14.22
CA MET A 1 13.22 -17.44 -13.92
C MET A 1 13.86 -16.12 -13.51
N GLU A 2 13.47 -15.05 -14.16
CA GLU A 2 14.02 -13.74 -13.82
C GLU A 2 13.53 -13.29 -12.43
N LYS A 3 14.47 -12.75 -11.66
CA LYS A 3 14.15 -12.23 -10.34
C LYS A 3 13.49 -10.85 -10.49
N ILE A 4 12.33 -10.69 -9.90
CA ILE A 4 11.61 -9.43 -9.89
C ILE A 4 12.35 -8.47 -8.92
N SER A 5 12.60 -7.24 -9.37
CA SER A 5 13.26 -6.24 -8.52
C SER A 5 12.34 -5.74 -7.41
N ARG A 6 12.93 -5.17 -6.36
CA ARG A 6 12.15 -4.60 -5.25
C ARG A 6 11.22 -3.48 -5.75
N ASN A 7 11.65 -2.68 -6.74
CA ASN A 7 10.81 -1.64 -7.31
C ASN A 7 9.59 -2.22 -8.04
N GLN A 8 9.80 -3.31 -8.77
CA GLN A 8 8.71 -4.02 -9.42
C GLN A 8 7.76 -4.65 -8.39
N GLU A 9 8.31 -5.20 -7.32
CA GLU A 9 7.51 -5.76 -6.24
C GLU A 9 6.64 -4.69 -5.59
N ASN A 10 7.20 -3.51 -5.34
CA ASN A 10 6.43 -2.40 -4.74
C ASN A 10 5.30 -1.95 -5.65
N PHE A 11 5.53 -1.93 -6.95
CA PHE A 11 4.49 -1.62 -7.92
C PHE A 11 3.37 -2.68 -7.89
N ILE A 12 3.74 -3.95 -7.85
CA ILE A 12 2.77 -5.05 -7.78
C ILE A 12 1.92 -4.93 -6.51
N ILE A 13 2.58 -4.71 -5.37
CA ILE A 13 1.89 -4.56 -4.08
C ILE A 13 0.88 -3.41 -4.15
N MET A 14 1.32 -2.24 -4.61
CA MET A 14 0.46 -1.07 -4.75
C MET A 14 -0.76 -1.37 -5.64
N THR A 15 -0.54 -2.05 -6.74
CA THR A 15 -1.59 -2.36 -7.71
C THR A 15 -2.61 -3.34 -7.14
N VAL A 16 -2.15 -4.37 -6.43
CA VAL A 16 -3.04 -5.35 -5.78
C VAL A 16 -3.90 -4.65 -4.73
N ILE A 17 -3.28 -3.81 -3.89
CA ILE A 17 -4.01 -3.09 -2.84
C ILE A 17 -5.04 -2.13 -3.48
N TYR A 18 -4.64 -1.43 -4.52
CA TYR A 18 -5.55 -0.55 -5.26
C TYR A 18 -6.77 -1.31 -5.79
N ASP A 19 -6.55 -2.48 -6.36
CA ASP A 19 -7.62 -3.32 -6.91
C ASP A 19 -8.57 -3.77 -5.79
N GLU A 20 -8.01 -4.20 -4.65
CA GLU A 20 -8.81 -4.56 -3.47
C GLU A 20 -9.65 -3.38 -2.98
N LEU A 21 -9.06 -2.18 -2.90
CA LEU A 21 -9.77 -0.98 -2.46
C LEU A 21 -10.89 -0.60 -3.42
N THR A 22 -10.68 -0.78 -4.71
CA THR A 22 -11.69 -0.48 -5.72
C THR A 22 -12.96 -1.30 -5.47
N ASP A 23 -12.80 -2.60 -5.24
CA ASP A 23 -13.93 -3.48 -4.93
C ASP A 23 -14.56 -3.17 -3.59
N TYR A 24 -13.74 -2.95 -2.57
CA TYR A 24 -14.20 -2.67 -1.21
C TYR A 24 -15.05 -1.39 -1.18
N THR A 25 -14.61 -0.33 -1.86
CA THR A 25 -15.34 0.94 -1.90
C THR A 25 -16.57 0.90 -2.81
N ALA A 26 -16.65 -0.09 -3.70
CA ALA A 26 -17.81 -0.28 -4.55
C ALA A 26 -18.98 -0.99 -3.84
N GLY A 27 -18.84 -1.24 -2.53
CA GLY A 27 -19.91 -1.80 -1.71
C GLY A 27 -19.75 -3.25 -1.30
N ASN A 28 -18.61 -3.85 -1.61
CA ASN A 28 -18.33 -5.21 -1.17
C ASN A 28 -17.86 -5.19 0.29
N SER A 29 -18.39 -6.08 1.09
CA SER A 29 -18.09 -6.12 2.53
C SER A 29 -16.77 -6.83 2.86
N ASN A 30 -16.22 -7.57 1.92
CA ASN A 30 -14.99 -8.34 2.10
C ASN A 30 -14.01 -8.05 0.97
N PHE A 31 -12.72 -8.20 1.27
CA PHE A 31 -11.69 -8.14 0.24
C PHE A 31 -11.76 -9.37 -0.65
N ARG A 32 -11.41 -9.18 -1.93
CA ARG A 32 -11.34 -10.27 -2.90
C ARG A 32 -10.15 -11.19 -2.59
N ASP A 33 -10.22 -12.40 -3.12
CA ASP A 33 -9.11 -13.35 -3.04
C ASP A 33 -7.85 -12.74 -3.68
N VAL A 34 -6.81 -12.58 -2.88
CA VAL A 34 -5.53 -11.97 -3.31
C VAL A 34 -4.91 -12.78 -4.45
N ASN A 35 -4.96 -14.12 -4.36
CA ASN A 35 -4.38 -14.96 -5.40
C ASN A 35 -5.03 -14.71 -6.76
N GLU A 36 -6.34 -14.51 -6.79
CA GLU A 36 -7.05 -14.18 -8.02
C GLU A 36 -6.56 -12.86 -8.61
N ILE A 37 -6.48 -11.82 -7.77
CA ILE A 37 -6.06 -10.49 -8.23
C ILE A 37 -4.61 -10.50 -8.73
N ILE A 38 -3.69 -11.03 -7.94
CA ILE A 38 -2.28 -10.99 -8.28
C ILE A 38 -1.97 -11.86 -9.51
N SER A 39 -2.70 -12.97 -9.66
CA SER A 39 -2.55 -13.84 -10.82
C SER A 39 -2.99 -13.14 -12.10
N GLN A 40 -4.06 -12.35 -12.03
CA GLN A 40 -4.54 -11.58 -13.16
C GLN A 40 -3.56 -10.47 -13.56
N ILE A 41 -2.94 -9.85 -12.58
CA ILE A 41 -2.00 -8.74 -12.81
C ILE A 41 -0.65 -9.22 -13.34
N THR A 42 -0.13 -10.31 -12.78
CA THR A 42 1.26 -10.73 -13.00
C THR A 42 1.42 -12.04 -13.76
N ASP A 43 0.36 -12.80 -13.96
CA ASP A 43 0.38 -14.18 -14.45
C ASP A 43 1.18 -15.13 -13.55
N ILE A 44 1.42 -14.73 -12.31
CA ILE A 44 2.17 -15.51 -11.32
C ILE A 44 1.28 -15.68 -10.08
N PRO A 45 1.02 -16.94 -9.64
CA PRO A 45 0.22 -17.17 -8.44
C PRO A 45 0.87 -16.56 -7.19
N LEU A 46 0.05 -16.18 -6.23
CA LEU A 46 0.52 -15.57 -4.98
C LEU A 46 1.65 -16.37 -4.32
N ALA A 47 1.50 -17.68 -4.28
CA ALA A 47 2.47 -18.58 -3.60
C ALA A 47 3.85 -18.55 -4.24
N GLU A 48 3.98 -18.11 -5.48
CA GLU A 48 5.27 -18.03 -6.19
C GLU A 48 5.91 -16.66 -6.11
N HIS A 49 5.24 -15.69 -5.47
CA HIS A 49 5.84 -14.39 -5.20
C HIS A 49 6.71 -14.46 -3.96
N SER A 50 7.59 -13.47 -3.79
CA SER A 50 8.48 -13.42 -2.64
C SER A 50 7.71 -13.29 -1.33
N ASN A 51 8.36 -13.65 -0.22
CA ASN A 51 7.79 -13.46 1.11
C ASN A 51 7.47 -11.99 1.36
N TYR A 52 8.28 -11.08 0.84
CA TYR A 52 8.04 -9.64 0.97
C TYR A 52 6.68 -9.25 0.37
N VAL A 53 6.43 -9.66 -0.89
CA VAL A 53 5.16 -9.37 -1.56
C VAL A 53 3.98 -9.95 -0.77
N GLN A 54 4.09 -11.23 -0.39
CA GLN A 54 3.02 -11.91 0.34
C GLN A 54 2.74 -11.26 1.69
N ASN A 55 3.80 -10.95 2.45
CA ASN A 55 3.66 -10.36 3.78
C ASN A 55 3.11 -8.93 3.72
N MET A 56 3.54 -8.15 2.73
CA MET A 56 3.03 -6.79 2.57
C MET A 56 1.52 -6.79 2.34
N ILE A 57 1.07 -7.57 1.37
CA ILE A 57 -0.35 -7.61 1.03
C ILE A 57 -1.17 -8.17 2.20
N SER A 58 -0.73 -9.27 2.79
CA SER A 58 -1.42 -9.90 3.90
C SER A 58 -1.59 -8.96 5.09
N ASN A 59 -0.53 -8.25 5.46
CA ASN A 59 -0.57 -7.35 6.60
C ASN A 59 -1.42 -6.11 6.35
N VAL A 60 -1.44 -5.60 5.12
CA VAL A 60 -2.33 -4.49 4.79
C VAL A 60 -3.80 -4.91 4.98
N LEU A 61 -4.18 -6.05 4.44
CA LEU A 61 -5.57 -6.50 4.51
C LEU A 61 -5.97 -6.91 5.93
N LEU A 62 -5.08 -7.62 6.62
CA LEU A 62 -5.34 -8.07 7.99
C LEU A 62 -5.50 -6.89 8.95
N HIS A 63 -4.68 -5.86 8.80
CA HIS A 63 -4.65 -4.71 9.71
C HIS A 63 -5.32 -3.45 9.13
N TYR A 64 -6.14 -3.61 8.10
CA TYR A 64 -6.73 -2.49 7.38
C TYR A 64 -7.38 -1.45 8.30
N GLY A 65 -8.29 -1.88 9.16
CA GLY A 65 -8.98 -0.98 10.09
C GLY A 65 -8.04 -0.26 11.06
N GLU A 66 -7.06 -0.99 11.59
CA GLU A 66 -6.05 -0.44 12.48
C GLU A 66 -5.22 0.64 11.77
N ILE A 67 -4.82 0.37 10.53
CA ILE A 67 -4.01 1.31 9.76
C ILE A 67 -4.81 2.59 9.45
N VAL A 68 -6.04 2.44 9.00
CA VAL A 68 -6.92 3.59 8.71
C VAL A 68 -7.10 4.44 9.98
N SER A 69 -7.31 3.79 11.12
CA SER A 69 -7.47 4.48 12.40
C SER A 69 -6.21 5.25 12.80
N ALA A 70 -5.02 4.75 12.42
CA ALA A 70 -3.77 5.44 12.72
C ALA A 70 -3.60 6.72 11.87
N PHE A 71 -4.08 6.71 10.63
CA PHE A 71 -3.98 7.88 9.75
C PHE A 71 -5.04 8.94 10.03
N GLN A 72 -6.26 8.54 10.38
CA GLN A 72 -7.39 9.47 10.47
C GLN A 72 -7.13 10.70 11.34
N PRO A 73 -6.54 10.62 12.54
CA PRO A 73 -6.28 11.81 13.36
C PRO A 73 -5.34 12.82 12.71
N HIS A 74 -4.54 12.39 11.74
CA HIS A 74 -3.56 13.24 11.06
C HIS A 74 -4.07 13.84 9.75
N LEU A 75 -5.29 13.49 9.36
CA LEU A 75 -5.87 13.98 8.10
C LEU A 75 -6.51 15.36 8.21
N ARG A 76 -6.68 15.85 9.44
CA ARG A 76 -7.25 17.19 9.72
C ARG A 76 -8.65 17.32 9.14
N ASP A 77 -8.84 18.12 8.10
CA ASP A 77 -10.15 18.38 7.50
C ASP A 77 -10.57 17.30 6.50
N TRP A 78 -9.73 16.30 6.28
CA TRP A 78 -10.00 15.23 5.33
C TRP A 78 -10.47 13.97 6.05
N ILE A 79 -11.24 13.16 5.35
CA ILE A 79 -11.57 11.81 5.81
C ILE A 79 -10.91 10.81 4.88
N TRP A 80 -10.52 9.68 5.44
CA TRP A 80 -9.80 8.63 4.71
C TRP A 80 -10.50 8.26 3.39
N ASP A 81 -11.82 8.09 3.42
CA ASP A 81 -12.57 7.63 2.25
C ASP A 81 -12.60 8.64 1.10
N ARG A 82 -12.17 9.87 1.34
CA ARG A 82 -12.10 10.90 0.29
C ARG A 82 -10.72 11.04 -0.33
N LEU A 83 -9.73 10.35 0.20
CA LEU A 83 -8.40 10.35 -0.41
C LEU A 83 -8.45 9.55 -1.71
N PRO A 84 -7.64 9.93 -2.73
CA PRO A 84 -7.52 9.13 -3.95
C PRO A 84 -7.13 7.69 -3.62
N LEU A 85 -7.67 6.73 -4.36
CA LEU A 85 -7.44 5.31 -4.07
C LEU A 85 -5.95 4.92 -4.13
N LEU A 86 -5.21 5.43 -5.12
CA LEU A 86 -3.78 5.13 -5.19
C LEU A 86 -3.02 5.72 -4.01
N THR A 87 -3.40 6.90 -3.56
CA THR A 87 -2.82 7.51 -2.36
C THR A 87 -3.06 6.63 -1.14
N ARG A 88 -4.29 6.14 -0.98
CA ARG A 88 -4.61 5.22 0.12
C ARG A 88 -3.76 3.95 0.04
N ALA A 89 -3.61 3.38 -1.15
CA ALA A 89 -2.80 2.17 -1.34
C ALA A 89 -1.35 2.39 -0.89
N VAL A 90 -0.76 3.51 -1.29
CA VAL A 90 0.62 3.85 -0.92
C VAL A 90 0.75 4.05 0.60
N LEU A 91 -0.20 4.73 1.21
CA LEU A 91 -0.18 4.94 2.67
C LEU A 91 -0.32 3.63 3.43
N LEU A 92 -1.25 2.78 3.00
CA LEU A 92 -1.46 1.48 3.64
C LEU A 92 -0.22 0.60 3.58
N MET A 93 0.39 0.48 2.41
CA MET A 93 1.57 -0.38 2.26
C MET A 93 2.78 0.17 3.01
N SER A 94 2.91 1.49 3.09
CA SER A 94 4.01 2.11 3.82
C SER A 94 3.92 1.85 5.32
N TYR A 95 2.72 1.99 5.88
CA TYR A 95 2.48 1.70 7.29
C TYR A 95 2.77 0.23 7.60
N ALA A 96 2.25 -0.67 6.78
CA ALA A 96 2.46 -2.11 6.97
C ALA A 96 3.94 -2.46 6.86
N HIS A 97 4.63 -1.86 5.90
CA HIS A 97 6.05 -2.09 5.70
C HIS A 97 6.84 -1.79 6.98
N PHE A 98 6.60 -0.62 7.56
CA PHE A 98 7.35 -0.16 8.74
C PHE A 98 6.98 -0.94 10.00
N TYR A 99 5.69 -1.15 10.25
CA TYR A 99 5.24 -1.71 11.53
C TYR A 99 5.11 -3.23 11.55
N PHE A 100 4.93 -3.88 10.40
CA PHE A 100 4.60 -5.29 10.38
C PHE A 100 5.52 -6.17 9.54
N VAL A 101 6.31 -5.61 8.62
CA VAL A 101 7.02 -6.44 7.64
C VAL A 101 8.54 -6.45 7.82
N GLU A 102 9.15 -5.29 7.88
CA GLU A 102 10.62 -5.20 8.00
C GLU A 102 11.03 -4.16 9.02
N LYS A 103 12.11 -4.46 9.76
CA LYS A 103 12.75 -3.47 10.63
C LYS A 103 13.64 -2.61 9.76
N ILE A 104 13.15 -1.44 9.33
CA ILE A 104 13.93 -0.52 8.51
C ILE A 104 13.70 0.92 8.96
N ASP A 105 14.61 1.80 8.55
CA ASP A 105 14.51 3.23 8.85
C ASP A 105 13.28 3.82 8.15
N LYS A 106 12.53 4.67 8.87
CA LYS A 106 11.33 5.29 8.31
C LYS A 106 11.62 6.10 7.05
N ARG A 107 12.84 6.66 6.93
CA ARG A 107 13.22 7.42 5.72
C ARG A 107 13.23 6.55 4.47
N ILE A 108 13.58 5.27 4.62
CA ILE A 108 13.55 4.33 3.50
C ILE A 108 12.11 4.07 3.07
N VAL A 109 11.22 3.86 4.05
CA VAL A 109 9.79 3.66 3.77
C VAL A 109 9.19 4.88 3.07
N ILE A 110 9.48 6.07 3.59
CA ILE A 110 8.97 7.31 3.01
C ILE A 110 9.51 7.53 1.60
N ASN A 111 10.80 7.24 1.37
CA ASN A 111 11.38 7.35 0.02
C ASN A 111 10.68 6.45 -0.99
N VAL A 112 10.40 5.20 -0.60
CA VAL A 112 9.64 4.27 -1.47
C VAL A 112 8.27 4.85 -1.79
N ALA A 113 7.57 5.34 -0.79
CA ALA A 113 6.23 5.91 -0.96
C ALA A 113 6.24 7.13 -1.90
N VAL A 114 7.21 8.03 -1.70
CA VAL A 114 7.35 9.23 -2.53
C VAL A 114 7.67 8.88 -3.97
N GLU A 115 8.57 7.92 -4.19
CA GLU A 115 8.92 7.46 -5.55
C GLU A 115 7.71 6.86 -6.26
N LEU A 116 6.92 6.04 -5.57
CA LEU A 116 5.69 5.48 -6.13
C LEU A 116 4.71 6.59 -6.50
N ALA A 117 4.53 7.57 -5.61
CA ALA A 117 3.60 8.66 -5.85
C ALA A 117 4.02 9.53 -7.03
N LYS A 118 5.31 9.86 -7.12
CA LYS A 118 5.84 10.66 -8.25
C LYS A 118 5.67 9.94 -9.58
N LYS A 119 5.87 8.62 -9.57
CA LYS A 119 5.83 7.84 -10.80
C LYS A 119 4.41 7.51 -11.25
N TYR A 120 3.51 7.22 -10.32
CA TYR A 120 2.20 6.67 -10.65
C TYR A 120 1.01 7.55 -10.25
N ILE A 121 1.22 8.59 -9.48
CA ILE A 121 0.15 9.49 -9.06
C ILE A 121 0.46 10.90 -9.56
N GLU A 122 1.00 11.76 -8.70
CA GLU A 122 1.40 13.12 -9.08
C GLU A 122 2.26 13.75 -7.97
N GLU A 123 2.94 14.83 -8.32
CA GLU A 123 3.84 15.54 -7.40
C GLU A 123 3.14 16.06 -6.15
N LYS A 124 1.93 16.57 -6.30
CA LYS A 124 1.14 17.08 -5.18
C LYS A 124 0.84 15.99 -4.16
N GLN A 125 0.48 14.81 -4.63
CA GLN A 125 0.21 13.67 -3.76
C GLN A 125 1.50 13.16 -3.11
N ALA A 126 2.62 13.21 -3.81
CA ALA A 126 3.91 12.82 -3.25
C ALA A 126 4.27 13.68 -2.04
N LYS A 127 4.03 14.99 -2.13
CA LYS A 127 4.29 15.92 -1.02
C LYS A 127 3.38 15.63 0.17
N PHE A 128 2.10 15.39 -0.09
CA PHE A 128 1.15 15.04 0.96
C PHE A 128 1.55 13.74 1.65
N ILE A 129 1.89 12.71 0.87
CA ILE A 129 2.29 11.40 1.38
C ILE A 129 3.54 11.54 2.26
N ASN A 130 4.54 12.28 1.80
CA ASN A 130 5.75 12.52 2.58
C ASN A 130 5.43 13.12 3.94
N ALA A 131 4.63 14.18 3.94
CA ALA A 131 4.28 14.90 5.18
C ALA A 131 3.50 14.04 6.16
N ILE A 132 2.49 13.32 5.68
CA ILE A 132 1.65 12.53 6.57
C ILE A 132 2.39 11.30 7.11
N LEU A 133 3.21 10.65 6.30
CA LEU A 133 3.99 9.51 6.77
C LEU A 133 5.01 9.93 7.83
N ASP A 134 5.61 11.12 7.67
CA ASP A 134 6.55 11.62 8.65
C ASP A 134 5.88 11.87 10.01
N GLU A 135 4.61 12.27 10.01
CA GLU A 135 3.82 12.44 11.24
C GLU A 135 3.39 11.11 11.85
N VAL A 136 2.89 10.18 11.03
CA VAL A 136 2.26 8.94 11.50
C VAL A 136 3.27 7.89 11.92
N ILE A 137 4.35 7.75 11.15
CA ILE A 137 5.37 6.73 11.44
C ILE A 137 6.37 7.28 12.47
N GLN A 138 6.44 6.65 13.61
CA GLN A 138 7.30 7.08 14.73
C GLN A 138 8.33 6.02 15.10
#